data_3af53a57b349cb766f0928854d508512
#
_entry.id   3af53a57b349cb766f0928854d508512
#
_cell.length_a   1.000
_cell.length_b   1.000
_cell.length_c   1.000
_cell.angle_alpha   90.00
_cell.angle_beta   90.00
_cell.angle_gamma   90.00
#
_symmetry.space_group_name_H-M   'P 1'
#
loop_
_entity.id
_entity.type
_entity.pdbx_description
1 polymer ?
#
loop_
_entity_poly.entity_id
_entity_poly.type
_entity_poly.pdbx_seq_one_letter_code
_entity_poly.pdbx_strand_id
1 'polypeptide(L)'
;MAKFKVMVVGTGKRGKHHVAAFKANPDFEVVGLCDINMDMLNAAAESLGLQNVVKGTDAAKMADELKPDVFCFCTMPKIRYDMVKIAVDCGAKLVAFEKPIGENMHEAIKVKQLIDQSGIKAVVSHQHRYGVHYQKVKEIAASGKLGRIQMVYATATGWMAHMMSHMIDYMSWYNDYADIQWVMGQAAGKGKMNDNHPSPDFIVGIIQYANGVRGYVECGAGAPDQPEVEKWWGKNRIGIQGTEGFAEVLTNGGWRAVTSDGVQSGAGAMNYDLDMPHYINDIAAWLKDNSNIHECCFANAYKGFEAMMGIMRSAANGGQIAMPVTDGQNELELLRASLPDVPVIANPVNVKEFLG
;
A
#
# COMPACT_ATOMS: atom_id res chain seq x y z
N MET A 1 -1.92 6.36 31.47
CA MET A 1 -0.62 6.57 30.81
C MET A 1 -0.70 7.87 30.00
N ALA A 2 0.42 8.57 29.79
CA ALA A 2 0.44 9.71 28.88
C ALA A 2 0.12 9.24 27.45
N LYS A 3 -0.60 10.07 26.70
CA LYS A 3 -0.92 9.79 25.30
C LYS A 3 0.35 9.94 24.42
N PHE A 4 0.44 9.17 23.36
CA PHE A 4 1.47 9.36 22.35
C PHE A 4 1.14 10.60 21.51
N LYS A 5 2.11 11.49 21.38
CA LYS A 5 2.00 12.70 20.54
C LYS A 5 2.09 12.33 19.07
N VAL A 6 1.18 12.81 18.25
CA VAL A 6 1.16 12.56 16.80
C VAL A 6 1.24 13.88 16.04
N MET A 7 2.15 13.97 15.08
CA MET A 7 2.18 15.00 14.07
C MET A 7 1.84 14.39 12.71
N VAL A 8 0.96 15.05 11.94
CA VAL A 8 0.58 14.60 10.60
C VAL A 8 0.97 15.63 9.56
N VAL A 9 1.68 15.18 8.52
CA VAL A 9 2.14 15.99 7.37
C VAL A 9 1.39 15.58 6.11
N GLY A 10 0.82 16.55 5.40
CA GLY A 10 -0.08 16.32 4.28
C GLY A 10 -1.52 16.11 4.75
N THR A 11 -2.34 17.15 4.66
CA THR A 11 -3.73 17.18 5.15
C THR A 11 -4.78 17.05 4.03
N GLY A 12 -4.36 16.56 2.86
CA GLY A 12 -5.26 16.21 1.77
C GLY A 12 -6.22 15.07 2.12
N LYS A 13 -6.91 14.53 1.14
CA LYS A 13 -7.95 13.50 1.33
C LYS A 13 -7.49 12.33 2.22
N ARG A 14 -6.28 11.78 1.98
CA ARG A 14 -5.73 10.65 2.77
C ARG A 14 -5.31 11.09 4.17
N GLY A 15 -4.60 12.20 4.28
CA GLY A 15 -4.19 12.72 5.58
C GLY A 15 -5.35 12.97 6.54
N LYS A 16 -6.49 13.47 6.03
CA LYS A 16 -7.71 13.66 6.86
C LYS A 16 -8.19 12.35 7.49
N HIS A 17 -8.15 11.22 6.77
CA HIS A 17 -8.53 9.91 7.35
C HIS A 17 -7.55 9.49 8.46
N HIS A 18 -6.25 9.67 8.26
CA HIS A 18 -5.25 9.40 9.30
C HIS A 18 -5.47 10.28 10.53
N VAL A 19 -5.63 11.60 10.33
CA VAL A 19 -5.88 12.55 11.44
C VAL A 19 -7.14 12.19 12.20
N ALA A 20 -8.24 11.88 11.51
CA ALA A 20 -9.50 11.50 12.13
C ALA A 20 -9.34 10.23 12.99
N ALA A 21 -8.66 9.22 12.47
CA ALA A 21 -8.44 7.97 13.18
C ALA A 21 -7.51 8.12 14.39
N PHE A 22 -6.41 8.88 14.28
CA PHE A 22 -5.57 9.21 15.43
C PHE A 22 -6.32 10.00 16.50
N LYS A 23 -7.09 11.02 16.09
CA LYS A 23 -7.91 11.83 17.02
C LYS A 23 -8.92 10.98 17.76
N ALA A 24 -9.54 10.01 17.10
CA ALA A 24 -10.56 9.15 17.71
C ALA A 24 -9.97 8.12 18.69
N ASN A 25 -8.69 7.80 18.57
CA ASN A 25 -8.05 6.79 19.40
C ASN A 25 -7.60 7.38 20.76
N PRO A 26 -7.95 6.75 21.89
CA PRO A 26 -7.65 7.29 23.23
C PRO A 26 -6.16 7.32 23.59
N ASP A 27 -5.34 6.53 22.91
CA ASP A 27 -3.90 6.43 23.16
C ASP A 27 -3.09 7.56 22.52
N PHE A 28 -3.70 8.35 21.63
CA PHE A 28 -3.02 9.39 20.87
C PHE A 28 -3.54 10.79 21.15
N GLU A 29 -2.65 11.77 20.95
CA GLU A 29 -2.95 13.19 20.94
C GLU A 29 -2.35 13.80 19.65
N VAL A 30 -3.20 14.34 18.78
CA VAL A 30 -2.74 15.07 17.59
C VAL A 30 -2.24 16.45 18.04
N VAL A 31 -0.93 16.64 18.04
CA VAL A 31 -0.25 17.87 18.50
C VAL A 31 0.12 18.81 17.37
N GLY A 32 0.24 18.31 16.14
CA GLY A 32 0.65 19.11 14.99
C GLY A 32 0.04 18.65 13.67
N LEU A 33 -0.35 19.61 12.84
CA LEU A 33 -0.75 19.41 11.45
C LEU A 33 0.13 20.27 10.55
N CYS A 34 0.72 19.67 9.50
CA CYS A 34 1.59 20.36 8.57
C CYS A 34 1.12 20.12 7.12
N ASP A 35 1.08 21.18 6.32
CA ASP A 35 0.83 21.08 4.87
C ASP A 35 1.46 22.28 4.18
N ILE A 36 1.95 22.12 2.96
CA ILE A 36 2.49 23.23 2.17
C ILE A 36 1.41 24.27 1.81
N ASN A 37 0.15 23.88 1.84
CA ASN A 37 -1.01 24.73 1.57
C ASN A 37 -1.77 25.04 2.87
N MET A 38 -1.59 26.25 3.40
CA MET A 38 -2.22 26.72 4.63
C MET A 38 -3.74 26.77 4.59
N ASP A 39 -4.35 27.03 3.43
CA ASP A 39 -5.81 27.06 3.30
C ASP A 39 -6.40 25.65 3.42
N MET A 40 -5.78 24.68 2.74
CA MET A 40 -6.13 23.26 2.89
C MET A 40 -5.94 22.78 4.33
N LEU A 41 -4.85 23.18 4.95
CA LEU A 41 -4.53 22.83 6.34
C LEU A 41 -5.59 23.38 7.30
N ASN A 42 -5.97 24.66 7.19
CA ASN A 42 -6.99 25.28 8.01
C ASN A 42 -8.36 24.61 7.82
N ALA A 43 -8.76 24.37 6.57
CA ALA A 43 -10.01 23.69 6.25
C ALA A 43 -10.04 22.25 6.80
N ALA A 44 -8.89 21.55 6.77
CA ALA A 44 -8.76 20.22 7.37
C ALA A 44 -8.90 20.28 8.90
N ALA A 45 -8.18 21.19 9.55
CA ALA A 45 -8.24 21.38 11.00
C ALA A 45 -9.65 21.73 11.48
N GLU A 46 -10.35 22.61 10.77
CA GLU A 46 -11.73 22.99 11.07
C GLU A 46 -12.69 21.80 10.92
N SER A 47 -12.63 21.11 9.77
CA SER A 47 -13.51 19.96 9.49
C SER A 47 -13.34 18.81 10.50
N LEU A 48 -12.17 18.72 11.12
CA LEU A 48 -11.83 17.69 12.10
C LEU A 48 -11.95 18.17 13.56
N GLY A 49 -12.36 19.44 13.79
CA GLY A 49 -12.47 20.01 15.15
C GLY A 49 -11.13 20.10 15.88
N LEU A 50 -10.07 20.46 15.16
CA LEU A 50 -8.68 20.60 15.63
C LEU A 50 -8.15 22.04 15.44
N GLN A 51 -8.99 23.05 15.71
CA GLN A 51 -8.62 24.44 15.47
C GLN A 51 -7.43 24.91 16.33
N ASN A 52 -7.25 24.31 17.51
CA ASN A 52 -6.22 24.67 18.48
C ASN A 52 -4.92 23.86 18.34
N VAL A 53 -4.83 22.93 17.37
CA VAL A 53 -3.61 22.18 17.12
C VAL A 53 -2.54 23.11 16.51
N VAL A 54 -1.26 22.83 16.76
CA VAL A 54 -0.17 23.58 16.12
C VAL A 54 -0.21 23.33 14.61
N LYS A 55 -0.17 24.40 13.83
CA LYS A 55 -0.24 24.38 12.36
C LYS A 55 0.96 25.06 11.75
N GLY A 56 1.47 24.53 10.64
CA GLY A 56 2.59 25.13 9.91
C GLY A 56 2.87 24.47 8.57
N THR A 57 3.83 25.05 7.85
CA THR A 57 4.23 24.59 6.51
C THR A 57 5.62 23.95 6.48
N ASP A 58 6.37 24.04 7.57
CA ASP A 58 7.73 23.50 7.71
C ASP A 58 7.68 22.27 8.63
N ALA A 59 7.70 21.09 8.03
CA ALA A 59 7.61 19.83 8.76
C ALA A 59 8.81 19.58 9.67
N ALA A 60 10.03 19.96 9.27
CA ALA A 60 11.25 19.74 10.05
C ALA A 60 11.25 20.60 11.30
N LYS A 61 10.98 21.91 11.15
CA LYS A 61 10.86 22.83 12.27
C LYS A 61 9.79 22.40 13.27
N MET A 62 8.60 22.07 12.78
CA MET A 62 7.48 21.63 13.63
C MET A 62 7.82 20.34 14.38
N ALA A 63 8.42 19.35 13.71
CA ALA A 63 8.81 18.09 14.33
C ALA A 63 9.86 18.30 15.42
N ASP A 64 10.81 19.21 15.20
CA ASP A 64 11.83 19.56 16.21
C ASP A 64 11.21 20.25 17.44
N GLU A 65 10.26 21.15 17.24
CA GLU A 65 9.59 21.87 18.34
C GLU A 65 8.60 20.97 19.11
N LEU A 66 7.82 20.10 18.41
CA LEU A 66 6.77 19.31 19.02
C LEU A 66 7.25 17.98 19.61
N LYS A 67 8.36 17.45 19.07
CA LYS A 67 8.91 16.12 19.43
C LYS A 67 7.82 15.04 19.46
N PRO A 68 7.18 14.74 18.33
CA PRO A 68 6.11 13.75 18.26
C PRO A 68 6.66 12.33 18.52
N ASP A 69 5.88 11.49 19.20
CA ASP A 69 6.15 10.05 19.30
C ASP A 69 5.89 9.34 17.96
N VAL A 70 4.87 9.81 17.23
CA VAL A 70 4.51 9.32 15.90
C VAL A 70 4.57 10.46 14.89
N PHE A 71 5.39 10.26 13.87
CA PHE A 71 5.45 11.15 12.71
C PHE A 71 4.71 10.48 11.55
N CYS A 72 3.51 10.97 11.23
CA CYS A 72 2.69 10.43 10.13
C CYS A 72 2.75 11.37 8.92
N PHE A 73 2.91 10.85 7.70
CA PHE A 73 2.88 11.70 6.52
C PHE A 73 2.16 11.06 5.33
N CYS A 74 1.37 11.87 4.63
CA CYS A 74 0.53 11.52 3.50
C CYS A 74 0.88 12.41 2.28
N THR A 75 2.16 12.37 1.89
CA THR A 75 2.74 13.21 0.84
C THR A 75 2.99 12.41 -0.44
N MET A 76 3.48 13.06 -1.49
CA MET A 76 3.89 12.39 -2.73
C MET A 76 5.13 11.52 -2.51
N PRO A 77 5.33 10.44 -3.31
CA PRO A 77 6.45 9.50 -3.14
C PRO A 77 7.84 10.15 -3.20
N LYS A 78 8.04 11.16 -4.02
CA LYS A 78 9.33 11.85 -4.25
C LYS A 78 10.06 12.33 -2.99
N ILE A 79 9.32 12.61 -1.91
CA ILE A 79 9.89 13.17 -0.67
C ILE A 79 9.88 12.16 0.49
N ARG A 80 9.73 10.86 0.20
CA ARG A 80 9.68 9.81 1.26
C ARG A 80 10.92 9.80 2.12
N TYR A 81 12.09 9.83 1.50
CA TYR A 81 13.35 9.82 2.22
C TYR A 81 13.47 11.01 3.18
N ASP A 82 13.16 12.22 2.71
CA ASP A 82 13.27 13.45 3.52
C ASP A 82 12.28 13.39 4.70
N MET A 83 11.07 12.92 4.49
CA MET A 83 10.08 12.78 5.56
C MET A 83 10.49 11.74 6.61
N VAL A 84 11.00 10.59 6.19
CA VAL A 84 11.53 9.58 7.12
C VAL A 84 12.74 10.13 7.86
N LYS A 85 13.61 10.89 7.19
CA LYS A 85 14.75 11.55 7.85
C LYS A 85 14.30 12.54 8.92
N ILE A 86 13.30 13.37 8.66
CA ILE A 86 12.71 14.27 9.67
C ILE A 86 12.21 13.48 10.88
N ALA A 87 11.50 12.35 10.66
CA ALA A 87 11.02 11.51 11.75
C ALA A 87 12.16 10.96 12.62
N VAL A 88 13.24 10.52 11.99
CA VAL A 88 14.45 10.02 12.70
C VAL A 88 15.15 11.14 13.45
N ASP A 89 15.38 12.27 12.80
CA ASP A 89 16.11 13.43 13.38
C ASP A 89 15.38 14.04 14.58
N CYS A 90 14.04 14.07 14.57
CA CYS A 90 13.28 14.58 15.71
C CYS A 90 13.14 13.58 16.86
N GLY A 91 13.57 12.33 16.68
CA GLY A 91 13.54 11.27 17.69
C GLY A 91 12.15 10.60 17.82
N ALA A 92 11.36 10.59 16.76
CA ALA A 92 10.09 9.88 16.74
C ALA A 92 10.28 8.36 16.99
N LYS A 93 9.37 7.76 17.73
CA LYS A 93 9.37 6.30 18.01
C LYS A 93 8.86 5.48 16.84
N LEU A 94 7.98 6.10 16.04
CA LEU A 94 7.37 5.45 14.89
C LEU A 94 7.12 6.46 13.77
N VAL A 95 7.40 6.04 12.53
CA VAL A 95 7.02 6.74 11.32
C VAL A 95 5.90 5.95 10.60
N ALA A 96 4.81 6.62 10.25
CA ALA A 96 3.71 6.05 9.48
C ALA A 96 3.51 6.83 8.17
N PHE A 97 3.38 6.14 7.04
CA PHE A 97 3.25 6.84 5.76
C PHE A 97 2.46 6.07 4.71
N GLU A 98 1.98 6.85 3.73
CA GLU A 98 1.24 6.32 2.60
C GLU A 98 2.14 5.57 1.61
N LYS A 99 1.56 4.54 0.99
CA LYS A 99 2.17 3.83 -0.13
C LYS A 99 2.29 4.74 -1.39
N PRO A 100 3.16 4.41 -2.35
CA PRO A 100 4.24 3.43 -2.30
C PRO A 100 5.44 3.96 -1.48
N ILE A 101 6.38 3.07 -1.17
CA ILE A 101 7.57 3.38 -0.37
C ILE A 101 8.46 4.43 -1.04
N GLY A 102 8.52 4.42 -2.35
CA GLY A 102 9.28 5.35 -3.20
C GLY A 102 8.79 5.27 -4.64
N GLU A 103 9.46 5.95 -5.54
CA GLU A 103 9.18 5.87 -6.98
C GLU A 103 10.00 4.75 -7.68
N ASN A 104 11.11 4.33 -7.07
CA ASN A 104 12.06 3.37 -7.63
C ASN A 104 12.91 2.71 -6.52
N MET A 105 13.69 1.69 -6.87
CA MET A 105 14.55 0.98 -5.91
C MET A 105 15.68 1.84 -5.36
N HIS A 106 16.20 2.79 -6.12
CA HIS A 106 17.26 3.68 -5.63
C HIS A 106 16.80 4.48 -4.39
N GLU A 107 15.57 4.98 -4.41
CA GLU A 107 14.98 5.70 -3.28
C GLU A 107 14.57 4.76 -2.15
N ALA A 108 13.93 3.63 -2.48
CA ALA A 108 13.47 2.68 -1.50
C ALA A 108 14.62 2.07 -0.67
N ILE A 109 15.77 1.81 -1.29
CA ILE A 109 16.98 1.34 -0.59
C ILE A 109 17.47 2.38 0.43
N LYS A 110 17.48 3.67 0.08
CA LYS A 110 17.85 4.75 1.00
C LYS A 110 16.89 4.84 2.20
N VAL A 111 15.59 4.76 1.93
CA VAL A 111 14.57 4.75 2.98
C VAL A 111 14.76 3.54 3.90
N LYS A 112 14.97 2.35 3.32
CA LYS A 112 15.25 1.13 4.10
C LYS A 112 16.49 1.26 4.97
N GLN A 113 17.60 1.72 4.41
CA GLN A 113 18.86 1.91 5.15
C GLN A 113 18.66 2.86 6.33
N LEU A 114 17.95 3.96 6.14
CA LEU A 114 17.67 4.92 7.19
C LEU A 114 16.82 4.32 8.33
N ILE A 115 15.77 3.56 7.99
CA ILE A 115 14.90 2.87 8.95
C ILE A 115 15.71 1.81 9.72
N ASP A 116 16.48 0.97 9.02
CA ASP A 116 17.26 -0.10 9.64
C ASP A 116 18.35 0.46 10.58
N GLN A 117 19.05 1.52 10.17
CA GLN A 117 20.12 2.14 10.97
C GLN A 117 19.60 2.87 12.20
N SER A 118 18.44 3.52 12.09
CA SER A 118 17.85 4.26 13.22
C SER A 118 17.08 3.35 14.18
N GLY A 119 16.62 2.20 13.74
CA GLY A 119 15.77 1.31 14.52
C GLY A 119 14.34 1.87 14.74
N ILE A 120 13.95 2.94 14.04
CA ILE A 120 12.61 3.51 14.14
C ILE A 120 11.57 2.50 13.65
N LYS A 121 10.47 2.36 14.38
CA LYS A 121 9.33 1.57 13.88
C LYS A 121 8.72 2.26 12.67
N ALA A 122 8.41 1.51 11.61
CA ALA A 122 7.88 2.08 10.39
C ALA A 122 6.67 1.29 9.86
N VAL A 123 5.61 2.00 9.51
CA VAL A 123 4.34 1.45 9.02
C VAL A 123 3.97 2.08 7.69
N VAL A 124 3.63 1.24 6.71
CA VAL A 124 3.18 1.68 5.37
C VAL A 124 1.69 1.39 5.21
N SER A 125 0.92 2.38 4.75
CA SER A 125 -0.54 2.32 4.77
C SER A 125 -1.12 1.37 3.70
N HIS A 126 -1.26 0.09 4.06
CA HIS A 126 -2.03 -0.92 3.33
C HIS A 126 -3.27 -1.33 4.16
N GLN A 127 -3.98 -0.36 4.71
CA GLN A 127 -5.01 -0.48 5.74
C GLN A 127 -6.27 -1.26 5.31
N HIS A 128 -6.56 -1.45 4.02
CA HIS A 128 -7.76 -2.18 3.58
C HIS A 128 -7.78 -3.64 4.01
N ARG A 129 -6.63 -4.21 4.39
CA ARG A 129 -6.57 -5.55 5.01
C ARG A 129 -7.41 -5.67 6.28
N TYR A 130 -7.68 -4.57 6.99
CA TYR A 130 -8.54 -4.53 8.17
C TYR A 130 -10.04 -4.57 7.84
N GLY A 131 -10.41 -4.47 6.56
CA GLY A 131 -11.78 -4.64 6.11
C GLY A 131 -12.27 -6.07 6.40
N VAL A 132 -13.50 -6.19 6.91
CA VAL A 132 -14.08 -7.48 7.36
C VAL A 132 -14.04 -8.56 6.27
N HIS A 133 -14.19 -8.19 5.00
CA HIS A 133 -14.14 -9.10 3.87
C HIS A 133 -12.72 -9.58 3.56
N TYR A 134 -11.70 -8.71 3.73
CA TYR A 134 -10.30 -9.09 3.61
C TYR A 134 -9.89 -10.05 4.74
N GLN A 135 -10.27 -9.72 5.98
CA GLN A 135 -10.00 -10.55 7.16
C GLN A 135 -10.65 -11.92 7.02
N LYS A 136 -11.87 -11.99 6.45
CA LYS A 136 -12.56 -13.26 6.22
C LYS A 136 -11.81 -14.17 5.25
N VAL A 137 -11.27 -13.62 4.17
CA VAL A 137 -10.44 -14.40 3.23
C VAL A 137 -9.15 -14.87 3.91
N LYS A 138 -8.51 -14.03 4.77
CA LYS A 138 -7.34 -14.42 5.55
C LYS A 138 -7.65 -15.56 6.53
N GLU A 139 -8.78 -15.48 7.23
CA GLU A 139 -9.26 -16.53 8.12
C GLU A 139 -9.42 -17.86 7.37
N ILE A 140 -10.08 -17.83 6.19
CA ILE A 140 -10.26 -19.03 5.36
C ILE A 140 -8.91 -19.57 4.88
N ALA A 141 -7.99 -18.70 4.44
CA ALA A 141 -6.65 -19.09 4.01
C ALA A 141 -5.88 -19.82 5.14
N ALA A 142 -5.99 -19.32 6.36
CA ALA A 142 -5.32 -19.89 7.53
C ALA A 142 -6.01 -21.17 8.09
N SER A 143 -7.26 -21.43 7.70
CA SER A 143 -8.06 -22.52 8.27
C SER A 143 -7.65 -23.93 7.83
N GLY A 144 -6.82 -24.06 6.80
CA GLY A 144 -6.49 -25.33 6.15
C GLY A 144 -7.56 -25.89 5.20
N LYS A 145 -8.75 -25.27 5.14
CA LYS A 145 -9.90 -25.76 4.33
C LYS A 145 -9.72 -25.58 2.83
N LEU A 146 -8.65 -24.91 2.40
CA LEU A 146 -8.26 -24.80 0.99
C LEU A 146 -7.31 -25.92 0.56
N GLY A 147 -6.90 -26.80 1.49
CA GLY A 147 -5.86 -27.79 1.26
C GLY A 147 -4.48 -27.15 1.12
N ARG A 148 -3.58 -27.75 0.33
CA ARG A 148 -2.26 -27.18 0.07
C ARG A 148 -2.38 -25.98 -0.86
N ILE A 149 -1.94 -24.82 -0.39
CA ILE A 149 -1.97 -23.59 -1.21
C ILE A 149 -1.05 -23.73 -2.41
N GLN A 150 -1.53 -23.33 -3.58
CA GLN A 150 -0.86 -23.42 -4.86
C GLN A 150 -0.62 -22.06 -5.51
N MET A 151 -1.54 -21.11 -5.33
CA MET A 151 -1.51 -19.82 -5.99
C MET A 151 -2.15 -18.73 -5.15
N VAL A 152 -1.58 -17.52 -5.22
CA VAL A 152 -2.23 -16.26 -4.87
C VAL A 152 -2.30 -15.38 -6.11
N TYR A 153 -3.36 -14.61 -6.26
CA TYR A 153 -3.56 -13.77 -7.43
C TYR A 153 -4.23 -12.45 -7.09
N ALA A 154 -3.94 -11.44 -7.90
CA ALA A 154 -4.63 -10.16 -7.80
C ALA A 154 -4.76 -9.49 -9.17
N THR A 155 -5.92 -8.87 -9.41
CA THR A 155 -6.17 -8.09 -10.61
C THR A 155 -6.79 -6.75 -10.23
N ALA A 156 -6.39 -5.68 -10.90
CA ALA A 156 -6.92 -4.34 -10.70
C ALA A 156 -7.01 -3.59 -12.03
N THR A 157 -8.16 -2.99 -12.33
CA THR A 157 -8.31 -2.10 -13.49
C THR A 157 -7.60 -0.75 -13.27
N GLY A 158 -7.25 -0.42 -12.03
CA GLY A 158 -6.47 0.76 -11.66
C GLY A 158 -5.01 0.68 -12.08
N TRP A 159 -4.38 1.84 -12.26
CA TRP A 159 -2.99 1.97 -12.70
C TRP A 159 -1.99 1.37 -11.71
N MET A 160 -0.87 0.89 -12.21
CA MET A 160 0.23 0.29 -11.42
C MET A 160 0.61 1.14 -10.21
N ALA A 161 0.90 2.42 -10.39
CA ALA A 161 1.34 3.32 -9.32
C ALA A 161 0.30 3.52 -8.21
N HIS A 162 -0.99 3.32 -8.52
CA HIS A 162 -2.06 3.40 -7.54
C HIS A 162 -2.35 2.07 -6.85
N MET A 163 -2.26 0.95 -7.58
CA MET A 163 -2.86 -0.31 -7.15
C MET A 163 -1.87 -1.43 -6.90
N MET A 164 -0.79 -1.54 -7.69
CA MET A 164 0.02 -2.76 -7.70
C MET A 164 0.69 -3.06 -6.36
N SER A 165 1.15 -2.04 -5.63
CA SER A 165 1.72 -2.23 -4.29
C SER A 165 0.70 -2.80 -3.30
N HIS A 166 -0.57 -2.37 -3.37
CA HIS A 166 -1.64 -2.97 -2.58
C HIS A 166 -1.88 -4.43 -2.97
N MET A 167 -1.94 -4.71 -4.28
CA MET A 167 -2.24 -6.05 -4.80
C MET A 167 -1.18 -7.06 -4.34
N ILE A 168 0.10 -6.73 -4.51
CA ILE A 168 1.19 -7.61 -4.09
C ILE A 168 1.24 -7.77 -2.56
N ASP A 169 1.00 -6.70 -1.81
CA ASP A 169 0.98 -6.75 -0.36
C ASP A 169 -0.12 -7.68 0.18
N TYR A 170 -1.35 -7.58 -0.34
CA TYR A 170 -2.45 -8.44 0.08
C TYR A 170 -2.27 -9.90 -0.35
N MET A 171 -1.73 -10.15 -1.55
CA MET A 171 -1.35 -11.49 -1.99
C MET A 171 -0.32 -12.10 -1.06
N SER A 172 0.74 -11.35 -0.72
CA SER A 172 1.80 -11.79 0.19
C SER A 172 1.28 -12.02 1.59
N TRP A 173 0.37 -11.19 2.08
CA TRP A 173 -0.30 -11.36 3.36
C TRP A 173 -1.13 -12.66 3.42
N TYR A 174 -1.89 -12.98 2.38
CA TYR A 174 -2.62 -14.25 2.30
C TYR A 174 -1.67 -15.46 2.27
N ASN A 175 -0.45 -15.30 1.78
CA ASN A 175 0.60 -16.31 1.76
C ASN A 175 1.62 -16.16 2.91
N ASP A 176 1.19 -15.59 4.04
CA ASP A 176 1.99 -15.40 5.26
C ASP A 176 3.35 -14.72 5.03
N TYR A 177 3.43 -13.81 4.06
CA TYR A 177 4.65 -13.10 3.66
C TYR A 177 5.86 -14.02 3.38
N ALA A 178 5.60 -15.21 2.84
CA ALA A 178 6.65 -16.12 2.39
C ALA A 178 7.66 -15.36 1.49
N ASP A 179 8.94 -15.70 1.63
CA ASP A 179 9.99 -15.03 0.85
C ASP A 179 9.80 -15.26 -0.64
N ILE A 180 10.13 -14.24 -1.43
CA ILE A 180 10.04 -14.27 -2.88
C ILE A 180 11.41 -14.70 -3.43
N GLN A 181 11.43 -15.71 -4.30
CA GLN A 181 12.65 -16.20 -4.93
C GLN A 181 12.98 -15.45 -6.22
N TRP A 182 11.96 -15.21 -7.03
CA TRP A 182 12.10 -14.48 -8.29
C TRP A 182 10.76 -13.94 -8.79
N VAL A 183 10.85 -12.99 -9.70
CA VAL A 183 9.69 -12.41 -10.39
C VAL A 183 9.94 -12.34 -11.90
N MET A 184 8.85 -12.35 -12.67
CA MET A 184 8.84 -12.04 -14.10
C MET A 184 7.72 -11.06 -14.39
N GLY A 185 7.89 -10.21 -15.41
CA GLY A 185 6.89 -9.23 -15.78
C GLY A 185 6.85 -8.91 -17.26
N GLN A 186 5.70 -8.37 -17.66
CA GLN A 186 5.49 -7.75 -18.96
C GLN A 186 4.66 -6.50 -18.79
N ALA A 187 4.96 -5.45 -19.55
CA ALA A 187 4.23 -4.20 -19.55
C ALA A 187 3.98 -3.72 -20.98
N ALA A 188 2.95 -2.90 -21.15
CA ALA A 188 2.60 -2.33 -22.45
C ALA A 188 2.00 -0.93 -22.29
N GLY A 189 2.26 -0.07 -23.29
CA GLY A 189 1.70 1.27 -23.43
C GLY A 189 2.36 2.34 -22.58
N LYS A 190 2.42 3.55 -23.12
CA LYS A 190 3.02 4.75 -22.51
C LYS A 190 2.02 5.84 -22.17
N GLY A 191 0.73 5.62 -22.35
CA GLY A 191 -0.28 6.67 -22.24
C GLY A 191 -0.29 7.38 -20.87
N LYS A 192 0.12 6.70 -19.81
CA LYS A 192 0.19 7.24 -18.42
C LYS A 192 1.61 7.44 -17.87
N MET A 193 2.65 7.28 -18.68
CA MET A 193 4.04 7.46 -18.19
C MET A 193 4.38 8.91 -17.84
N ASN A 194 3.61 9.88 -18.31
CA ASN A 194 3.79 11.32 -18.02
C ASN A 194 2.78 11.87 -17.02
N ASP A 195 1.97 11.00 -16.38
CA ASP A 195 1.02 11.39 -15.33
C ASP A 195 1.75 11.75 -14.02
N ASN A 196 1.05 12.37 -13.09
CA ASN A 196 1.54 12.62 -11.72
C ASN A 196 1.87 11.32 -10.95
N HIS A 197 1.32 10.20 -11.41
CA HIS A 197 1.63 8.85 -10.92
C HIS A 197 2.03 8.00 -12.14
N PRO A 198 3.28 8.09 -12.62
CA PRO A 198 3.72 7.42 -13.82
C PRO A 198 3.45 5.91 -13.79
N SER A 199 2.84 5.39 -14.84
CA SER A 199 2.50 3.98 -14.95
C SER A 199 2.53 3.55 -16.44
N PRO A 200 2.91 2.31 -16.77
CA PRO A 200 2.53 1.73 -18.05
C PRO A 200 1.00 1.62 -18.11
N ASP A 201 0.43 1.56 -19.29
CA ASP A 201 -1.02 1.40 -19.46
C ASP A 201 -1.50 0.04 -18.91
N PHE A 202 -0.65 -0.97 -18.98
CA PHE A 202 -0.88 -2.30 -18.44
C PHE A 202 0.43 -2.94 -17.98
N ILE A 203 0.39 -3.66 -16.87
CA ILE A 203 1.50 -4.48 -16.38
C ILE A 203 0.99 -5.77 -15.76
N VAL A 204 1.69 -6.86 -16.03
CA VAL A 204 1.46 -8.18 -15.42
C VAL A 204 2.73 -8.71 -14.82
N GLY A 205 2.63 -9.43 -13.70
CA GLY A 205 3.76 -10.08 -13.04
C GLY A 205 3.44 -11.49 -12.56
N ILE A 206 4.45 -12.34 -12.62
CA ILE A 206 4.49 -13.67 -12.02
C ILE A 206 5.49 -13.61 -10.85
N ILE A 207 5.13 -14.16 -9.72
CA ILE A 207 5.94 -14.20 -8.50
C ILE A 207 6.12 -15.66 -8.09
N GLN A 208 7.35 -16.09 -7.85
CA GLN A 208 7.63 -17.39 -7.25
C GLN A 208 8.02 -17.21 -5.79
N TYR A 209 7.20 -17.74 -4.90
CA TYR A 209 7.50 -17.76 -3.46
C TYR A 209 8.33 -18.99 -3.07
N ALA A 210 9.13 -18.85 -2.02
CA ALA A 210 10.03 -19.90 -1.53
C ALA A 210 9.29 -21.14 -1.01
N ASN A 211 8.05 -20.99 -0.56
CA ASN A 211 7.17 -22.09 -0.13
C ASN A 211 6.51 -22.85 -1.30
N GLY A 212 6.88 -22.55 -2.55
CA GLY A 212 6.36 -23.18 -3.76
C GLY A 212 5.04 -22.60 -4.28
N VAL A 213 4.45 -21.65 -3.57
CA VAL A 213 3.25 -20.91 -4.04
C VAL A 213 3.63 -19.98 -5.19
N ARG A 214 2.75 -19.85 -6.18
CA ARG A 214 2.90 -18.92 -7.30
C ARG A 214 2.00 -17.70 -7.07
N GLY A 215 2.52 -16.52 -7.39
CA GLY A 215 1.77 -15.27 -7.43
C GLY A 215 1.49 -14.84 -8.87
N TYR A 216 0.31 -14.28 -9.11
CA TYR A 216 -0.06 -13.63 -10.37
C TYR A 216 -0.69 -12.28 -10.07
N VAL A 217 -0.16 -11.22 -10.65
CA VAL A 217 -0.67 -9.86 -10.45
C VAL A 217 -0.75 -9.11 -11.76
N GLU A 218 -1.84 -8.38 -11.98
CA GLU A 218 -1.96 -7.47 -13.11
C GLU A 218 -2.71 -6.20 -12.75
N CYS A 219 -2.30 -5.09 -13.37
CA CYS A 219 -2.86 -3.77 -13.15
C CYS A 219 -2.93 -2.97 -14.46
N GLY A 220 -3.96 -2.15 -14.55
CA GLY A 220 -4.11 -1.18 -15.63
C GLY A 220 -5.23 -1.50 -16.61
N ALA A 221 -5.23 -0.80 -17.74
CA ALA A 221 -6.32 -0.81 -18.71
C ALA A 221 -6.58 -2.17 -19.38
N GLY A 222 -5.57 -3.04 -19.42
CA GLY A 222 -5.69 -4.40 -19.95
C GLY A 222 -6.13 -5.45 -18.94
N ALA A 223 -6.22 -5.11 -17.64
CA ALA A 223 -6.65 -6.05 -16.62
C ALA A 223 -8.14 -6.43 -16.76
N PRO A 224 -8.53 -7.65 -16.37
CA PRO A 224 -9.93 -8.08 -16.42
C PRO A 224 -10.86 -7.16 -15.66
N ASP A 225 -11.97 -6.81 -16.26
CA ASP A 225 -13.02 -6.03 -15.60
C ASP A 225 -13.70 -6.85 -14.49
N GLN A 226 -14.23 -6.15 -13.51
CA GLN A 226 -15.08 -6.68 -12.44
C GLN A 226 -16.47 -6.08 -12.61
N PRO A 227 -17.34 -6.67 -13.44
CA PRO A 227 -18.64 -6.07 -13.78
C PRO A 227 -19.56 -5.90 -12.58
N GLU A 228 -19.38 -6.71 -11.54
CA GLU A 228 -20.13 -6.64 -10.28
C GLU A 228 -19.73 -5.44 -9.40
N VAL A 229 -18.68 -4.70 -9.76
CA VAL A 229 -18.19 -3.52 -9.04
C VAL A 229 -18.34 -2.29 -9.93
N GLU A 230 -19.07 -1.30 -9.44
CA GLU A 230 -19.41 -0.09 -10.22
C GLU A 230 -18.23 0.86 -10.40
N LYS A 231 -17.50 1.14 -9.30
CA LYS A 231 -16.43 2.14 -9.30
C LYS A 231 -15.10 1.53 -9.70
N TRP A 232 -14.46 2.05 -10.74
CA TRP A 232 -13.21 1.53 -11.31
C TRP A 232 -12.10 1.32 -10.26
N TRP A 233 -11.93 2.24 -9.32
CA TRP A 233 -10.92 2.14 -8.27
C TRP A 233 -11.21 1.05 -7.24
N GLY A 234 -12.40 0.53 -7.23
CA GLY A 234 -12.81 -0.62 -6.42
C GLY A 234 -12.85 -1.94 -7.20
N LYS A 235 -12.57 -1.92 -8.50
CA LYS A 235 -12.53 -3.11 -9.38
C LYS A 235 -11.24 -3.89 -9.19
N ASN A 236 -11.04 -4.40 -7.98
CA ASN A 236 -9.87 -5.18 -7.61
C ASN A 236 -10.33 -6.53 -7.06
N ARG A 237 -9.68 -7.58 -7.51
CA ARG A 237 -9.87 -8.95 -7.02
C ARG A 237 -8.57 -9.46 -6.46
N ILE A 238 -8.59 -9.98 -5.24
CA ILE A 238 -7.43 -10.62 -4.61
C ILE A 238 -7.87 -11.98 -4.10
N GLY A 239 -7.16 -13.04 -4.44
CA GLY A 239 -7.54 -14.40 -4.08
C GLY A 239 -6.37 -15.31 -3.74
N ILE A 240 -6.74 -16.43 -3.12
CA ILE A 240 -5.87 -17.53 -2.75
C ILE A 240 -6.54 -18.83 -3.14
N GLN A 241 -5.78 -19.74 -3.76
CA GLN A 241 -6.27 -21.03 -4.22
C GLN A 241 -5.36 -22.16 -3.75
N GLY A 242 -5.98 -23.18 -3.24
CA GLY A 242 -5.35 -24.45 -2.87
C GLY A 242 -5.90 -25.64 -3.65
N THR A 243 -5.53 -26.83 -3.24
CA THR A 243 -5.93 -28.10 -3.88
C THR A 243 -7.40 -28.47 -3.64
N GLU A 244 -8.04 -27.91 -2.62
CA GLU A 244 -9.40 -28.25 -2.19
C GLU A 244 -10.38 -27.07 -2.27
N GLY A 245 -9.91 -25.91 -2.74
CA GLY A 245 -10.78 -24.77 -2.89
C GLY A 245 -10.05 -23.45 -3.12
N PHE A 246 -10.82 -22.36 -3.09
CA PHE A 246 -10.30 -21.01 -3.19
C PHE A 246 -11.08 -20.05 -2.29
N ALA A 247 -10.48 -18.90 -2.00
CA ALA A 247 -11.16 -17.77 -1.39
C ALA A 247 -10.68 -16.47 -2.07
N GLU A 248 -11.58 -15.52 -2.27
CA GLU A 248 -11.24 -14.23 -2.88
C GLU A 248 -12.07 -13.08 -2.33
N VAL A 249 -11.50 -11.90 -2.37
CA VAL A 249 -12.14 -10.64 -2.02
C VAL A 249 -12.23 -9.74 -3.24
N LEU A 250 -13.34 -9.04 -3.37
CA LEU A 250 -13.52 -7.89 -4.25
C LEU A 250 -13.52 -6.64 -3.38
N THR A 251 -12.67 -5.68 -3.66
CA THR A 251 -12.51 -4.48 -2.78
C THR A 251 -13.82 -3.81 -2.43
N ASN A 252 -14.74 -3.69 -3.40
CA ASN A 252 -16.09 -3.14 -3.19
C ASN A 252 -17.23 -4.13 -3.54
N GLY A 253 -16.94 -5.42 -3.56
CA GLY A 253 -17.91 -6.45 -3.96
C GLY A 253 -18.07 -7.59 -2.94
N GLY A 254 -17.46 -7.48 -1.76
CA GLY A 254 -17.53 -8.52 -0.74
C GLY A 254 -16.47 -9.62 -0.94
N TRP A 255 -16.79 -10.83 -0.49
CA TRP A 255 -15.92 -11.99 -0.58
C TRP A 255 -16.70 -13.25 -0.97
N ARG A 256 -16.01 -14.23 -1.51
CA ARG A 256 -16.54 -15.56 -1.77
C ARG A 256 -15.46 -16.64 -1.61
N ALA A 257 -15.90 -17.83 -1.29
CA ALA A 257 -15.03 -18.99 -1.17
C ALA A 257 -15.75 -20.29 -1.56
N VAL A 258 -14.96 -21.24 -2.04
CA VAL A 258 -15.32 -22.64 -2.13
C VAL A 258 -14.32 -23.41 -1.29
N THR A 259 -14.81 -24.18 -0.34
CA THR A 259 -14.00 -24.96 0.60
C THR A 259 -14.57 -26.35 0.77
N SER A 260 -13.96 -27.20 1.58
CA SER A 260 -14.54 -28.47 1.99
C SER A 260 -15.93 -28.34 2.64
N ASP A 261 -16.25 -27.17 3.20
CA ASP A 261 -17.58 -26.90 3.80
C ASP A 261 -18.61 -26.42 2.77
N GLY A 262 -18.27 -26.30 1.48
CA GLY A 262 -19.14 -25.83 0.40
C GLY A 262 -18.86 -24.40 -0.03
N VAL A 263 -19.86 -23.78 -0.68
CA VAL A 263 -19.79 -22.42 -1.22
C VAL A 263 -20.23 -21.41 -0.17
N GLN A 264 -19.43 -20.39 0.04
CA GLN A 264 -19.67 -19.32 1.01
C GLN A 264 -19.43 -17.96 0.36
N SER A 265 -20.15 -16.95 0.81
CA SER A 265 -19.94 -15.57 0.38
C SER A 265 -20.44 -14.59 1.43
N GLY A 266 -20.04 -13.35 1.34
CA GLY A 266 -20.50 -12.29 2.22
C GLY A 266 -20.25 -10.90 1.64
N ALA A 267 -21.01 -9.94 2.12
CA ALA A 267 -20.85 -8.54 1.74
C ALA A 267 -19.55 -7.94 2.32
N GLY A 268 -19.09 -6.89 1.68
CA GLY A 268 -17.98 -6.07 2.12
C GLY A 268 -17.69 -4.97 1.13
N ALA A 269 -17.20 -3.85 1.63
CA ALA A 269 -16.77 -2.74 0.81
C ALA A 269 -15.65 -1.98 1.52
N MET A 270 -14.80 -1.32 0.76
CA MET A 270 -13.77 -0.45 1.29
C MET A 270 -14.40 0.69 2.09
N ASN A 271 -14.03 0.78 3.35
CA ASN A 271 -14.52 1.83 4.24
C ASN A 271 -13.41 2.29 5.21
N TYR A 272 -12.90 3.50 4.98
CA TYR A 272 -11.85 4.08 5.82
C TYR A 272 -12.27 4.25 7.29
N ASP A 273 -13.54 4.54 7.54
CA ASP A 273 -14.04 4.74 8.91
C ASP A 273 -14.07 3.43 9.71
N LEU A 274 -14.11 2.29 9.02
CA LEU A 274 -14.03 0.96 9.62
C LEU A 274 -12.61 0.39 9.64
N ASP A 275 -11.83 0.61 8.57
CA ASP A 275 -10.50 0.02 8.40
C ASP A 275 -9.45 0.78 9.24
N MET A 276 -9.50 2.11 9.27
CA MET A 276 -8.49 2.95 9.91
C MET A 276 -8.42 2.82 11.44
N PRO A 277 -9.52 2.66 12.21
CA PRO A 277 -9.40 2.46 13.64
C PRO A 277 -8.56 1.25 14.03
N HIS A 278 -8.71 0.12 13.35
CA HIS A 278 -7.91 -1.08 13.61
C HIS A 278 -6.42 -0.86 13.27
N TYR A 279 -6.13 -0.23 12.13
CA TYR A 279 -4.78 0.15 11.74
C TYR A 279 -4.11 1.05 12.80
N ILE A 280 -4.81 2.04 13.35
CA ILE A 280 -4.27 2.92 14.39
C ILE A 280 -4.15 2.21 15.74
N ASN A 281 -5.07 1.29 16.07
CA ASN A 281 -4.97 0.47 17.28
C ASN A 281 -3.69 -0.38 17.28
N ASP A 282 -3.33 -0.96 16.15
CA ASP A 282 -2.12 -1.77 16.02
C ASP A 282 -0.85 -0.91 16.13
N ILE A 283 -0.86 0.36 15.67
CA ILE A 283 0.22 1.31 15.95
C ILE A 283 0.38 1.51 17.45
N ALA A 284 -0.72 1.73 18.18
CA ALA A 284 -0.69 1.90 19.64
C ALA A 284 -0.18 0.63 20.34
N ALA A 285 -0.64 -0.54 19.91
CA ALA A 285 -0.20 -1.81 20.45
C ALA A 285 1.31 -2.02 20.28
N TRP A 286 1.84 -1.74 19.07
CA TRP A 286 3.26 -1.87 18.79
C TRP A 286 4.11 -0.86 19.56
N LEU A 287 3.62 0.37 19.76
CA LEU A 287 4.31 1.37 20.59
C LEU A 287 4.39 0.98 22.05
N LYS A 288 3.37 0.28 22.58
CA LYS A 288 3.31 -0.19 23.97
C LYS A 288 4.14 -1.46 24.19
N ASP A 289 4.21 -2.35 23.21
CA ASP A 289 4.88 -3.63 23.30
C ASP A 289 5.55 -3.99 21.95
N ASN A 290 6.87 -4.18 21.98
CA ASN A 290 7.66 -4.49 20.79
C ASN A 290 7.29 -5.84 20.14
N SER A 291 6.66 -6.75 20.86
CA SER A 291 6.22 -8.05 20.34
C SER A 291 4.99 -7.95 19.44
N ASN A 292 4.19 -6.88 19.58
CA ASN A 292 3.00 -6.62 18.78
C ASN A 292 3.37 -5.92 17.46
N ILE A 293 4.15 -6.57 16.62
CA ILE A 293 4.57 -6.00 15.35
C ILE A 293 3.35 -5.72 14.47
N HIS A 294 3.24 -4.50 13.98
CA HIS A 294 2.15 -4.07 13.11
C HIS A 294 2.13 -4.87 11.80
N GLU A 295 0.98 -5.39 11.38
CA GLU A 295 0.86 -6.18 10.13
C GLU A 295 1.30 -5.41 8.88
N CYS A 296 1.06 -4.08 8.84
CA CYS A 296 1.55 -3.21 7.78
C CYS A 296 2.96 -2.66 8.07
N CYS A 297 3.82 -3.39 8.80
CA CYS A 297 5.19 -2.95 9.06
C CYS A 297 5.97 -2.77 7.77
N PHE A 298 6.96 -1.88 7.80
CA PHE A 298 7.77 -1.53 6.65
C PHE A 298 8.44 -2.76 6.00
N ALA A 299 8.91 -3.72 6.80
CA ALA A 299 9.57 -4.92 6.28
C ALA A 299 8.66 -5.73 5.35
N ASN A 300 7.39 -5.89 5.70
CA ASN A 300 6.40 -6.57 4.86
C ASN A 300 6.09 -5.76 3.59
N ALA A 301 5.83 -4.48 3.74
CA ALA A 301 5.54 -3.58 2.62
C ALA A 301 6.73 -3.45 1.64
N TYR A 302 7.97 -3.48 2.17
CA TYR A 302 9.18 -3.41 1.37
C TYR A 302 9.33 -4.62 0.45
N LYS A 303 9.07 -5.84 0.94
CA LYS A 303 9.09 -7.06 0.10
C LYS A 303 8.13 -6.93 -1.09
N GLY A 304 6.92 -6.42 -0.86
CA GLY A 304 5.94 -6.21 -1.92
C GLY A 304 6.35 -5.12 -2.91
N PHE A 305 6.91 -4.01 -2.42
CA PHE A 305 7.43 -2.95 -3.27
C PHE A 305 8.62 -3.41 -4.12
N GLU A 306 9.56 -4.12 -3.52
CA GLU A 306 10.72 -4.70 -4.18
C GLU A 306 10.30 -5.68 -5.30
N ALA A 307 9.28 -6.51 -5.05
CA ALA A 307 8.71 -7.39 -6.08
C ALA A 307 8.10 -6.61 -7.24
N MET A 308 7.38 -5.50 -6.96
CA MET A 308 6.85 -4.61 -7.99
C MET A 308 7.97 -4.03 -8.86
N MET A 309 9.06 -3.57 -8.26
CA MET A 309 10.23 -3.06 -8.99
C MET A 309 10.90 -4.15 -9.81
N GLY A 310 11.06 -5.35 -9.27
CA GLY A 310 11.57 -6.51 -10.01
C GLY A 310 10.71 -6.88 -11.23
N ILE A 311 9.38 -6.82 -11.09
CA ILE A 311 8.44 -7.03 -12.20
C ILE A 311 8.64 -5.97 -13.29
N MET A 312 8.82 -4.69 -12.91
CA MET A 312 9.10 -3.60 -13.85
C MET A 312 10.43 -3.82 -14.59
N ARG A 313 11.50 -4.25 -13.89
CA ARG A 313 12.79 -4.59 -14.52
C ARG A 313 12.66 -5.74 -15.50
N SER A 314 11.94 -6.79 -15.13
CA SER A 314 11.67 -7.92 -16.02
C SER A 314 10.90 -7.47 -17.25
N ALA A 315 9.91 -6.62 -17.10
CA ALA A 315 9.14 -6.07 -18.22
C ALA A 315 10.00 -5.21 -19.16
N ALA A 316 10.99 -4.48 -18.62
CA ALA A 316 11.88 -3.63 -19.42
C ALA A 316 12.99 -4.42 -20.13
N ASN A 317 13.58 -5.40 -19.46
CA ASN A 317 14.81 -6.08 -19.91
C ASN A 317 14.58 -7.53 -20.39
N GLY A 318 13.39 -8.07 -20.13
CA GLY A 318 13.09 -9.49 -20.32
C GLY A 318 13.66 -10.38 -19.21
N GLY A 319 13.18 -11.62 -19.16
CA GLY A 319 13.71 -12.65 -18.27
C GLY A 319 13.25 -12.54 -16.81
N GLN A 320 13.82 -13.43 -16.02
CA GLN A 320 13.54 -13.57 -14.60
C GLN A 320 14.45 -12.66 -13.79
N ILE A 321 13.90 -11.99 -12.77
CA ILE A 321 14.65 -11.19 -11.80
C ILE A 321 14.70 -11.97 -10.48
N ALA A 322 15.91 -12.32 -10.04
CA ALA A 322 16.12 -12.95 -8.73
C ALA A 322 15.85 -11.95 -7.60
N MET A 323 15.31 -12.41 -6.49
CA MET A 323 15.04 -11.62 -5.30
C MET A 323 15.97 -12.03 -4.15
N PRO A 324 16.40 -11.11 -3.30
CA PRO A 324 16.06 -9.68 -3.28
C PRO A 324 16.79 -8.85 -4.37
N VAL A 325 16.20 -7.71 -4.73
CA VAL A 325 16.83 -6.71 -5.61
C VAL A 325 17.73 -5.81 -4.78
N THR A 326 19.03 -5.92 -4.96
CA THR A 326 20.03 -5.23 -4.12
C THR A 326 20.61 -3.96 -4.72
N ASP A 327 20.44 -3.75 -6.01
CA ASP A 327 20.95 -2.58 -6.73
C ASP A 327 19.85 -1.52 -6.94
N GLY A 328 20.21 -0.26 -6.76
CA GLY A 328 19.31 0.87 -6.98
C GLY A 328 19.24 1.25 -8.44
N GLN A 329 18.08 1.05 -9.06
CA GLN A 329 17.78 1.53 -10.43
C GLN A 329 16.53 2.42 -10.39
N ASN A 330 16.28 3.12 -11.50
CA ASN A 330 15.04 3.83 -11.73
C ASN A 330 14.19 3.02 -12.72
N GLU A 331 13.31 2.20 -12.20
CA GLU A 331 12.49 1.25 -12.97
C GLU A 331 11.48 1.97 -13.88
N LEU A 332 10.99 3.14 -13.47
CA LEU A 332 10.12 3.96 -14.32
C LEU A 332 10.85 4.46 -15.57
N GLU A 333 12.10 4.90 -15.44
CA GLU A 333 12.90 5.31 -16.60
C GLU A 333 13.28 4.13 -17.49
N LEU A 334 13.55 2.95 -16.91
CA LEU A 334 13.77 1.73 -17.70
C LEU A 334 12.54 1.39 -18.55
N LEU A 335 11.34 1.41 -17.96
CA LEU A 335 10.09 1.18 -18.70
C LEU A 335 9.85 2.27 -19.75
N ARG A 336 10.10 3.55 -19.42
CA ARG A 336 9.95 4.67 -20.35
C ARG A 336 10.83 4.50 -21.59
N ALA A 337 12.04 3.99 -21.41
CA ALA A 337 12.98 3.74 -22.50
C ALA A 337 12.62 2.51 -23.34
N SER A 338 12.10 1.45 -22.73
CA SER A 338 11.87 0.14 -23.36
C SER A 338 10.51 -0.02 -24.02
N LEU A 339 9.46 0.61 -23.47
CA LEU A 339 8.09 0.46 -23.98
C LEU A 339 7.91 1.17 -25.32
N PRO A 340 7.14 0.59 -26.25
CA PRO A 340 6.75 1.27 -27.48
C PRO A 340 5.81 2.44 -27.16
N ASP A 341 5.89 3.48 -27.99
CA ASP A 341 5.04 4.67 -27.86
C ASP A 341 3.65 4.45 -28.51
N VAL A 342 3.02 3.37 -28.08
CA VAL A 342 1.70 2.96 -28.56
C VAL A 342 0.83 2.73 -27.33
N PRO A 343 -0.32 3.39 -27.19
CA PRO A 343 -1.25 3.15 -26.08
C PRO A 343 -1.84 1.73 -26.19
N VAL A 344 -2.14 1.12 -25.04
CA VAL A 344 -2.96 -0.07 -24.98
C VAL A 344 -4.41 0.31 -25.28
N ILE A 345 -5.10 -0.50 -26.07
CA ILE A 345 -6.53 -0.33 -26.31
C ILE A 345 -7.26 -0.73 -25.02
N ALA A 346 -7.73 0.26 -24.29
CA ALA A 346 -8.52 0.03 -23.08
C ALA A 346 -9.99 -0.21 -23.40
N ASN A 347 -10.68 -0.88 -22.49
CA ASN A 347 -12.14 -0.97 -22.54
C ASN A 347 -12.74 0.47 -22.50
N PRO A 348 -13.60 0.86 -23.47
CA PRO A 348 -14.16 2.21 -23.52
C PRO A 348 -14.88 2.67 -22.26
N VAL A 349 -15.44 1.75 -21.47
CA VAL A 349 -16.10 2.06 -20.19
C VAL A 349 -15.08 2.55 -19.15
N ASN A 350 -13.87 1.99 -19.15
CA ASN A 350 -12.81 2.40 -18.23
C ASN A 350 -12.15 3.72 -18.66
N VAL A 351 -12.06 3.97 -19.95
CA VAL A 351 -11.38 5.17 -20.49
C VAL A 351 -12.04 6.46 -20.02
N LYS A 352 -13.38 6.52 -19.98
CA LYS A 352 -14.10 7.73 -19.55
C LYS A 352 -13.87 8.09 -18.08
N GLU A 353 -13.74 7.09 -17.22
CA GLU A 353 -13.48 7.30 -15.79
C GLU A 353 -12.00 7.60 -15.50
N PHE A 354 -11.09 7.15 -16.36
CA PHE A 354 -9.66 7.39 -16.22
C PHE A 354 -9.18 8.73 -16.79
N LEU A 355 -9.90 9.27 -17.76
CA LEU A 355 -9.53 10.50 -18.46
C LEU A 355 -10.37 11.71 -18.01
N GLY A 356 -11.33 11.52 -17.10
CA GLY A 356 -12.24 12.54 -16.56
C GLY A 356 -11.64 13.55 -15.59
#